data_24cba43ce81a60511f72b2d7a2c6d5dc
#
_entry.id   24cba43ce81a60511f72b2d7a2c6d5dc
#
_cell.length_a   1.000
_cell.length_b   1.000
_cell.length_c   1.000
_cell.angle_alpha   90.00
_cell.angle_beta   90.00
_cell.angle_gamma   90.00
#
_symmetry.space_group_name_H-M   'P 1'
#
loop_
_entity.id
_entity.type
_entity.pdbx_description
1 polymer ?
#
loop_
_entity_poly.entity_id
_entity_poly.type
_entity_poly.pdbx_seq_one_letter_code
_entity_poly.pdbx_strand_id
1 'polypeptide(L)'
;MKVWNKQLRIAMFSIHSNPIGELGTNDTGGMSVYIRELVRELGERGHRIDIFTRLQNDGHQPIVDLYENVRLIHLGIPNNGKLSRLALYPYLPDFFKSMESFRVQEGIAYDLIHSHYWLSGRLGIWAQELWDRPHLAMLHTLGEVKNRTGVGRPEPELRIAAEKQLVKKCHRILAPTEREKDNLIRYYGVCGENIGVVPCGVNLDLFNPQNKQATRKQLGFDPGDIIMLYVGRFEPLKGIDGLLEAISYLKQYQRLRLVLVGGDGDEAPESQRLKQKVANLDIEDKVLFAGRVDQADLPPYYSSADALVISSHYESFGLVGLESLACGRPVVSTPVGAMETLINQSQAGYIINDTLPRSLAAGIQSMITNANLPRSDEIRKSVLRYSWSDVATAMLKEYETVIEDRSFADERPLLARASCG
;
A
#
# COMPACT_ATOMS: atom_id res chain seq x y z
N MET A 1 28.91 -1.20 -11.34
CA MET A 1 28.16 -1.78 -10.22
C MET A 1 28.27 -3.29 -10.33
N LYS A 2 28.77 -3.98 -9.28
CA LYS A 2 28.70 -5.45 -9.24
C LYS A 2 27.22 -5.82 -9.20
N VAL A 3 26.75 -6.53 -10.22
CA VAL A 3 25.41 -7.13 -10.19
C VAL A 3 25.51 -8.32 -9.23
N TRP A 4 24.76 -8.30 -8.17
CA TRP A 4 24.71 -9.41 -7.22
C TRP A 4 24.02 -10.60 -7.93
N ASN A 5 24.81 -11.64 -8.26
CA ASN A 5 24.38 -12.77 -9.06
C ASN A 5 23.90 -13.97 -8.22
N LYS A 6 23.72 -13.79 -6.90
CA LYS A 6 23.29 -14.89 -6.03
C LYS A 6 21.77 -15.05 -6.12
N GLN A 7 21.32 -16.22 -6.54
CA GLN A 7 19.93 -16.63 -6.42
C GLN A 7 19.58 -16.80 -4.94
N LEU A 8 18.56 -16.06 -4.47
CA LEU A 8 18.08 -16.12 -3.07
C LEU A 8 16.88 -17.05 -2.95
N ARG A 9 16.77 -17.69 -1.78
CA ARG A 9 15.53 -18.29 -1.32
C ARG A 9 14.94 -17.47 -0.17
N ILE A 10 13.79 -16.86 -0.40
CA ILE A 10 13.18 -15.84 0.45
C ILE A 10 11.93 -16.41 1.13
N ALA A 11 11.85 -16.32 2.45
CA ALA A 11 10.63 -16.55 3.21
C ALA A 11 9.88 -15.22 3.36
N MET A 12 8.73 -15.07 2.70
CA MET A 12 7.91 -13.87 2.77
C MET A 12 6.66 -14.12 3.61
N PHE A 13 6.39 -13.26 4.60
CA PHE A 13 5.27 -13.45 5.53
C PHE A 13 4.18 -12.40 5.33
N SER A 14 2.96 -12.84 5.01
CA SER A 14 1.76 -12.01 4.84
C SER A 14 0.53 -12.69 5.44
N ILE A 15 0.53 -12.87 6.77
CA ILE A 15 -0.44 -13.75 7.44
C ILE A 15 -1.88 -13.27 7.33
N HIS A 16 -2.15 -11.97 7.49
CA HIS A 16 -3.51 -11.44 7.52
C HIS A 16 -4.05 -11.02 6.15
N SER A 17 -3.18 -10.82 5.17
CA SER A 17 -3.53 -10.29 3.86
C SER A 17 -3.06 -11.25 2.77
N ASN A 18 -3.99 -11.93 2.12
CA ASN A 18 -3.68 -12.84 1.03
C ASN A 18 -3.30 -12.02 -0.22
N PRO A 19 -2.10 -12.24 -0.82
CA PRO A 19 -1.67 -11.52 -2.02
C PRO A 19 -2.60 -11.68 -3.25
N ILE A 20 -3.32 -12.80 -3.33
CA ILE A 20 -4.28 -13.10 -4.41
C ILE A 20 -5.74 -12.92 -3.98
N GLY A 21 -5.99 -12.39 -2.79
CA GLY A 21 -7.34 -12.09 -2.31
C GLY A 21 -7.99 -10.95 -3.11
N GLU A 22 -9.30 -10.92 -3.06
CA GLU A 22 -10.11 -9.88 -3.72
C GLU A 22 -9.76 -8.49 -3.17
N LEU A 23 -9.30 -7.58 -4.04
CA LEU A 23 -8.86 -6.24 -3.66
C LEU A 23 -10.02 -5.36 -3.19
N GLY A 24 -9.71 -4.40 -2.31
CA GLY A 24 -10.71 -3.47 -1.79
C GLY A 24 -11.49 -4.00 -0.59
N THR A 25 -11.25 -5.23 -0.15
CA THR A 25 -11.82 -5.78 1.09
C THR A 25 -11.04 -5.32 2.34
N ASN A 26 -11.56 -5.60 3.54
CA ASN A 26 -10.90 -5.21 4.79
C ASN A 26 -9.48 -5.77 4.95
N ASP A 27 -9.18 -6.93 4.36
CA ASP A 27 -7.91 -7.63 4.53
C ASP A 27 -7.00 -7.54 3.31
N THR A 28 -7.50 -7.08 2.16
CA THR A 28 -6.73 -6.98 0.91
C THR A 28 -6.78 -5.57 0.32
N GLY A 29 -5.63 -5.04 -0.03
CA GLY A 29 -5.49 -3.67 -0.53
C GLY A 29 -4.08 -3.40 -1.05
N GLY A 30 -3.58 -2.19 -0.84
CA GLY A 30 -2.26 -1.78 -1.33
C GLY A 30 -1.10 -2.71 -0.93
N MET A 31 -1.15 -3.32 0.27
CA MET A 31 -0.15 -4.30 0.69
C MET A 31 -0.19 -5.57 -0.15
N SER A 32 -1.38 -6.08 -0.49
CA SER A 32 -1.52 -7.26 -1.36
C SER A 32 -0.98 -6.98 -2.77
N VAL A 33 -1.28 -5.80 -3.32
CA VAL A 33 -0.73 -5.35 -4.61
C VAL A 33 0.79 -5.27 -4.53
N TYR A 34 1.33 -4.63 -3.49
CA TYR A 34 2.77 -4.49 -3.28
C TYR A 34 3.48 -5.85 -3.26
N ILE A 35 2.99 -6.79 -2.46
CA ILE A 35 3.59 -8.12 -2.33
C ILE A 35 3.53 -8.84 -3.67
N ARG A 36 2.35 -8.89 -4.31
CA ARG A 36 2.13 -9.60 -5.57
C ARG A 36 3.06 -9.12 -6.69
N GLU A 37 3.16 -7.82 -6.88
CA GLU A 37 3.98 -7.25 -7.94
C GLU A 37 5.49 -7.40 -7.63
N LEU A 38 5.91 -7.20 -6.38
CA LEU A 38 7.30 -7.38 -5.98
C LEU A 38 7.78 -8.83 -6.17
N VAL A 39 6.98 -9.82 -5.74
CA VAL A 39 7.40 -11.22 -5.85
C VAL A 39 7.41 -11.71 -7.29
N ARG A 40 6.53 -11.17 -8.16
CA ARG A 40 6.58 -11.44 -9.60
C ARG A 40 7.93 -11.03 -10.18
N GLU A 41 8.35 -9.79 -9.96
CA GLU A 41 9.63 -9.26 -10.44
C GLU A 41 10.84 -10.03 -9.88
N LEU A 42 10.79 -10.38 -8.60
CA LEU A 42 11.87 -11.17 -7.98
C LEU A 42 11.91 -12.60 -8.52
N GLY A 43 10.75 -13.24 -8.75
CA GLY A 43 10.65 -14.57 -9.33
C GLY A 43 11.17 -14.61 -10.77
N GLU A 44 10.79 -13.64 -11.60
CA GLU A 44 11.29 -13.47 -12.98
C GLU A 44 12.81 -13.27 -13.04
N ARG A 45 13.42 -12.74 -11.98
CA ARG A 45 14.89 -12.62 -11.82
C ARG A 45 15.56 -13.87 -11.26
N GLY A 46 14.79 -14.96 -11.07
CA GLY A 46 15.29 -16.27 -10.65
C GLY A 46 15.39 -16.46 -9.14
N HIS A 47 14.92 -15.51 -8.30
CA HIS A 47 14.85 -15.72 -6.86
C HIS A 47 13.67 -16.62 -6.52
N ARG A 48 13.84 -17.54 -5.55
CA ARG A 48 12.78 -18.44 -5.08
C ARG A 48 12.09 -17.84 -3.87
N ILE A 49 10.76 -17.69 -3.95
CA ILE A 49 9.97 -17.06 -2.89
C ILE A 49 8.85 -17.99 -2.42
N ASP A 50 8.81 -18.25 -1.14
CA ASP A 50 7.69 -18.90 -0.47
C ASP A 50 6.93 -17.85 0.34
N ILE A 51 5.69 -17.55 -0.06
CA ILE A 51 4.82 -16.58 0.62
C ILE A 51 3.93 -17.35 1.58
N PHE A 52 4.06 -17.08 2.87
CA PHE A 52 3.21 -17.68 3.90
C PHE A 52 2.02 -16.78 4.22
N THR A 53 0.81 -17.29 4.04
CA THR A 53 -0.43 -16.60 4.33
C THR A 53 -1.42 -17.53 5.05
N ARG A 54 -2.44 -16.92 5.66
CA ARG A 54 -3.49 -17.68 6.32
C ARG A 54 -4.41 -18.38 5.30
N LEU A 55 -4.76 -19.63 5.56
CA LEU A 55 -5.87 -20.29 4.89
C LEU A 55 -7.19 -19.62 5.33
N GLN A 56 -7.93 -19.05 4.39
CA GLN A 56 -9.18 -18.33 4.67
C GLN A 56 -10.44 -19.16 4.42
N ASN A 57 -10.36 -20.15 3.53
CA ASN A 57 -11.47 -21.03 3.16
C ASN A 57 -10.96 -22.46 2.96
N ASP A 58 -11.77 -23.45 3.30
CA ASP A 58 -11.41 -24.89 3.18
C ASP A 58 -11.24 -25.37 1.71
N GLY A 59 -11.60 -24.54 0.73
CA GLY A 59 -11.45 -24.86 -0.69
C GLY A 59 -10.12 -24.40 -1.32
N HIS A 60 -9.24 -23.72 -0.56
CA HIS A 60 -7.94 -23.31 -1.09
C HIS A 60 -6.94 -24.48 -1.06
N GLN A 61 -6.18 -24.63 -2.14
CA GLN A 61 -5.06 -25.56 -2.17
C GLN A 61 -4.01 -25.12 -1.13
N PRO A 62 -3.39 -26.07 -0.40
CA PRO A 62 -2.36 -25.76 0.59
C PRO A 62 -1.17 -25.01 0.01
N ILE A 63 -0.80 -25.33 -1.23
CA ILE A 63 0.30 -24.71 -1.97
C ILE A 63 -0.20 -24.34 -3.37
N VAL A 64 0.07 -23.12 -3.79
CA VAL A 64 -0.27 -22.58 -5.14
C VAL A 64 1.00 -22.01 -5.75
N ASP A 65 1.35 -22.49 -6.94
CA ASP A 65 2.38 -21.85 -7.77
C ASP A 65 1.79 -20.55 -8.34
N LEU A 66 2.21 -19.41 -7.77
CA LEU A 66 1.64 -18.10 -8.10
C LEU A 66 2.26 -17.50 -9.36
N TYR A 67 3.58 -17.56 -9.44
CA TYR A 67 4.41 -17.15 -10.59
C TYR A 67 5.61 -18.08 -10.72
N GLU A 68 6.40 -17.90 -11.75
CA GLU A 68 7.68 -18.57 -11.86
C GLU A 68 8.53 -18.34 -10.60
N ASN A 69 9.04 -19.41 -9.99
CA ASN A 69 9.81 -19.38 -8.75
C ASN A 69 9.08 -18.82 -7.50
N VAL A 70 7.76 -18.61 -7.54
CA VAL A 70 6.98 -18.04 -6.45
C VAL A 70 5.84 -18.96 -6.04
N ARG A 71 5.86 -19.42 -4.79
CA ARG A 71 4.78 -20.25 -4.23
C ARG A 71 4.03 -19.50 -3.13
N LEU A 72 2.73 -19.68 -3.07
CA LEU A 72 1.86 -19.24 -1.99
C LEU A 72 1.50 -20.43 -1.12
N ILE A 73 1.89 -20.40 0.14
CA ILE A 73 1.66 -21.45 1.14
C ILE A 73 0.55 -21.01 2.09
N HIS A 74 -0.57 -21.71 2.08
CA HIS A 74 -1.69 -21.47 2.96
C HIS A 74 -1.51 -22.21 4.28
N LEU A 75 -1.39 -21.45 5.37
CA LEU A 75 -1.26 -22.00 6.73
C LEU A 75 -2.63 -22.14 7.39
N GLY A 76 -2.99 -23.37 7.73
CA GLY A 76 -4.20 -23.65 8.50
C GLY A 76 -4.01 -23.35 9.98
N ILE A 77 -5.09 -22.90 10.63
CA ILE A 77 -5.22 -22.78 12.09
C ILE A 77 -6.51 -23.44 12.53
N PRO A 78 -6.67 -23.78 13.82
CA PRO A 78 -7.89 -24.45 14.31
C PRO A 78 -9.21 -23.73 14.01
N ASN A 79 -9.15 -22.40 13.77
CA ASN A 79 -10.30 -21.57 13.41
C ASN A 79 -10.03 -20.81 12.10
N ASN A 80 -10.48 -21.36 10.98
CA ASN A 80 -10.33 -20.76 9.64
C ASN A 80 -11.43 -19.73 9.29
N GLY A 81 -12.34 -19.39 10.22
CA GLY A 81 -13.41 -18.41 10.00
C GLY A 81 -12.90 -16.98 9.76
N LYS A 82 -13.83 -16.07 9.46
CA LYS A 82 -13.52 -14.63 9.33
C LYS A 82 -13.09 -14.08 10.69
N LEU A 83 -11.79 -13.92 10.91
CA LEU A 83 -11.21 -13.34 12.12
C LEU A 83 -10.70 -11.92 11.82
N SER A 84 -10.96 -11.00 12.74
CA SER A 84 -10.31 -9.67 12.67
C SER A 84 -8.80 -9.81 12.88
N ARG A 85 -8.04 -8.79 12.43
CA ARG A 85 -6.57 -8.77 12.58
C ARG A 85 -6.12 -8.98 14.02
N LEU A 86 -6.82 -8.36 14.99
CA LEU A 86 -6.50 -8.53 16.40
C LEU A 86 -6.79 -9.96 16.90
N ALA A 87 -7.88 -10.55 16.41
CA ALA A 87 -8.26 -11.92 16.77
C ALA A 87 -7.31 -13.00 16.22
N LEU A 88 -6.44 -12.64 15.25
CA LEU A 88 -5.39 -13.55 14.75
C LEU A 88 -4.19 -13.65 15.70
N TYR A 89 -3.97 -12.66 16.57
CA TYR A 89 -2.77 -12.61 17.41
C TYR A 89 -2.57 -13.86 18.31
N PRO A 90 -3.60 -14.40 18.99
CA PRO A 90 -3.45 -15.63 19.78
C PRO A 90 -3.04 -16.86 18.98
N TYR A 91 -3.32 -16.89 17.66
CA TYR A 91 -3.01 -18.03 16.78
C TYR A 91 -1.62 -17.94 16.14
N LEU A 92 -0.84 -16.88 16.41
CA LEU A 92 0.51 -16.77 15.84
C LEU A 92 1.43 -17.97 16.17
N PRO A 93 1.40 -18.59 17.38
CA PRO A 93 2.15 -19.82 17.63
C PRO A 93 1.76 -21.00 16.71
N ASP A 94 0.47 -21.16 16.39
CA ASP A 94 -0.01 -22.20 15.50
C ASP A 94 0.44 -21.95 14.04
N PHE A 95 0.38 -20.71 13.59
CA PHE A 95 0.95 -20.30 12.29
C PHE A 95 2.44 -20.61 12.22
N PHE A 96 3.20 -20.26 13.25
CA PHE A 96 4.64 -20.50 13.29
C PHE A 96 4.95 -21.99 13.24
N LYS A 97 4.24 -22.81 14.02
CA LYS A 97 4.37 -24.28 14.03
C LYS A 97 4.08 -24.87 12.64
N SER A 98 2.99 -24.44 12.00
CA SER A 98 2.62 -24.92 10.64
C SER A 98 3.67 -24.55 9.61
N MET A 99 4.19 -23.31 9.66
CA MET A 99 5.25 -22.80 8.79
C MET A 99 6.56 -23.57 8.99
N GLU A 100 6.96 -23.83 10.24
CA GLU A 100 8.17 -24.58 10.55
C GLU A 100 8.04 -26.06 10.15
N SER A 101 6.89 -26.68 10.35
CA SER A 101 6.61 -28.02 9.87
C SER A 101 6.75 -28.12 8.36
N PHE A 102 6.19 -27.16 7.60
CA PHE A 102 6.35 -27.08 6.15
C PHE A 102 7.84 -26.98 5.77
N ARG A 103 8.58 -26.02 6.37
CA ARG A 103 10.00 -25.81 6.08
C ARG A 103 10.84 -27.07 6.29
N VAL A 104 10.60 -27.78 7.40
CA VAL A 104 11.33 -29.01 7.73
C VAL A 104 10.97 -30.16 6.80
N GLN A 105 9.67 -30.35 6.49
CA GLN A 105 9.20 -31.41 5.57
C GLN A 105 9.75 -31.23 4.17
N GLU A 106 9.82 -29.99 3.68
CA GLU A 106 10.37 -29.65 2.37
C GLU A 106 11.93 -29.60 2.34
N GLY A 107 12.59 -29.71 3.52
CA GLY A 107 14.05 -29.62 3.63
C GLY A 107 14.61 -28.25 3.21
N ILE A 108 13.85 -27.16 3.48
CA ILE A 108 14.16 -25.83 2.98
C ILE A 108 15.07 -25.06 3.95
N ALA A 109 16.12 -24.46 3.41
CA ALA A 109 16.88 -23.40 4.07
C ALA A 109 16.66 -22.07 3.33
N TYR A 110 16.13 -21.07 4.02
CA TYR A 110 15.98 -19.72 3.49
C TYR A 110 17.25 -18.90 3.69
N ASP A 111 17.52 -17.97 2.76
CA ASP A 111 18.64 -17.02 2.87
C ASP A 111 18.24 -15.79 3.70
N LEU A 112 16.97 -15.37 3.62
CA LEU A 112 16.43 -14.23 4.37
C LEU A 112 14.92 -14.36 4.61
N ILE A 113 14.43 -13.53 5.54
CA ILE A 113 13.02 -13.39 5.92
C ILE A 113 12.59 -11.96 5.58
N HIS A 114 11.45 -11.81 4.88
CA HIS A 114 10.81 -10.53 4.64
C HIS A 114 9.37 -10.57 5.16
N SER A 115 9.08 -9.82 6.22
CA SER A 115 7.76 -9.80 6.83
C SER A 115 6.99 -8.52 6.52
N HIS A 116 5.69 -8.66 6.26
CA HIS A 116 4.78 -7.56 5.96
C HIS A 116 3.73 -7.41 7.06
N TYR A 117 3.68 -6.23 7.66
CA TYR A 117 2.78 -5.88 8.75
C TYR A 117 3.19 -6.50 10.12
N TRP A 118 2.67 -5.94 11.21
CA TRP A 118 3.09 -6.27 12.59
C TRP A 118 2.84 -7.74 13.00
N LEU A 119 1.73 -8.36 12.53
CA LEU A 119 1.44 -9.78 12.80
C LEU A 119 2.51 -10.70 12.19
N SER A 120 2.80 -10.49 10.92
CA SER A 120 3.84 -11.23 10.20
C SER A 120 5.23 -10.90 10.75
N GLY A 121 5.44 -9.66 11.19
CA GLY A 121 6.68 -9.23 11.84
C GLY A 121 6.97 -10.00 13.13
N ARG A 122 5.92 -10.36 13.89
CA ARG A 122 6.08 -11.20 15.09
C ARG A 122 6.58 -12.60 14.74
N LEU A 123 6.03 -13.20 13.69
CA LEU A 123 6.52 -14.50 13.18
C LEU A 123 7.95 -14.35 12.62
N GLY A 124 8.24 -13.23 11.96
CA GLY A 124 9.57 -12.93 11.45
C GLY A 124 10.64 -12.90 12.54
N ILE A 125 10.33 -12.34 13.72
CA ILE A 125 11.23 -12.37 14.89
C ILE A 125 11.50 -13.82 15.34
N TRP A 126 10.48 -14.66 15.44
CA TRP A 126 10.68 -16.05 15.85
C TRP A 126 11.45 -16.86 14.81
N ALA A 127 11.15 -16.65 13.52
CA ALA A 127 11.88 -17.29 12.44
C ALA A 127 13.34 -16.85 12.38
N GLN A 128 13.63 -15.57 12.56
CA GLN A 128 14.98 -15.01 12.64
C GLN A 128 15.79 -15.69 13.77
N GLU A 129 15.19 -15.84 14.95
CA GLU A 129 15.83 -16.43 16.11
C GLU A 129 16.07 -17.96 15.90
N LEU A 130 15.10 -18.68 15.30
CA LEU A 130 15.19 -20.13 15.11
C LEU A 130 16.05 -20.53 13.90
N TRP A 131 15.88 -19.82 12.76
CA TRP A 131 16.58 -20.18 11.51
C TRP A 131 17.94 -19.54 11.39
N ASP A 132 18.25 -18.60 12.27
CA ASP A 132 19.48 -17.80 12.24
C ASP A 132 19.66 -17.11 10.88
N ARG A 133 18.62 -16.38 10.42
CA ARG A 133 18.58 -15.69 9.12
C ARG A 133 18.24 -14.22 9.27
N PRO A 134 18.79 -13.35 8.39
CA PRO A 134 18.46 -11.94 8.39
C PRO A 134 16.96 -11.73 8.16
N HIS A 135 16.40 -10.73 8.86
CA HIS A 135 15.00 -10.38 8.82
C HIS A 135 14.83 -8.89 8.48
N LEU A 136 14.18 -8.64 7.35
CA LEU A 136 13.68 -7.33 6.96
C LEU A 136 12.17 -7.25 7.24
N ALA A 137 11.69 -6.09 7.63
CA ALA A 137 10.28 -5.89 7.89
C ALA A 137 9.75 -4.61 7.24
N MET A 138 8.53 -4.66 6.69
CA MET A 138 7.79 -3.50 6.19
C MET A 138 6.43 -3.44 6.87
N LEU A 139 6.15 -2.35 7.58
CA LEU A 139 4.91 -2.22 8.37
C LEU A 139 3.68 -1.85 7.53
N HIS A 140 3.86 -1.26 6.35
CA HIS A 140 2.83 -0.75 5.44
C HIS A 140 1.93 0.35 6.01
N THR A 141 1.70 0.36 7.31
CA THR A 141 1.05 1.45 8.06
C THR A 141 1.57 1.43 9.50
N LEU A 142 1.72 2.61 10.08
CA LEU A 142 2.20 2.78 11.44
C LEU A 142 1.02 3.08 12.37
N GLY A 143 0.80 2.22 13.37
CA GLY A 143 -0.32 2.33 14.30
C GLY A 143 -0.27 3.62 15.11
N GLU A 144 0.90 4.01 15.62
CA GLU A 144 1.08 5.26 16.35
C GLU A 144 0.75 6.48 15.50
N VAL A 145 1.15 6.51 14.22
CA VAL A 145 0.84 7.61 13.30
C VAL A 145 -0.64 7.69 13.00
N LYS A 146 -1.30 6.54 12.81
CA LYS A 146 -2.77 6.49 12.65
C LYS A 146 -3.49 7.07 13.87
N ASN A 147 -3.07 6.69 15.08
CA ASN A 147 -3.67 7.20 16.31
C ASN A 147 -3.52 8.73 16.45
N ARG A 148 -2.39 9.28 15.98
CA ARG A 148 -2.13 10.73 16.00
C ARG A 148 -2.99 11.54 15.04
N THR A 149 -3.61 10.92 14.05
CA THR A 149 -4.58 11.63 13.19
C THR A 149 -5.85 12.01 13.95
N GLY A 150 -6.17 11.32 15.05
CA GLY A 150 -7.43 11.48 15.78
C GLY A 150 -8.67 11.02 15.01
N VAL A 151 -8.49 10.34 13.87
CA VAL A 151 -9.57 9.92 12.96
C VAL A 151 -9.75 8.41 13.00
N GLY A 152 -11.00 7.97 13.09
CA GLY A 152 -11.37 6.57 13.15
C GLY A 152 -11.18 5.96 14.55
N ARG A 153 -11.21 4.63 14.62
CA ARG A 153 -10.98 3.92 15.89
C ARG A 153 -9.48 3.86 16.17
N PRO A 154 -9.05 4.12 17.43
CA PRO A 154 -7.63 3.96 17.77
C PRO A 154 -7.14 2.54 17.52
N GLU A 155 -5.93 2.42 17.04
CA GLU A 155 -5.23 1.15 16.92
C GLU A 155 -4.89 0.62 18.33
N PRO A 156 -5.02 -0.69 18.56
CA PRO A 156 -4.81 -1.27 19.89
C PRO A 156 -3.37 -1.08 20.39
N GLU A 157 -3.21 -0.92 21.71
CA GLU A 157 -1.87 -0.86 22.34
C GLU A 157 -1.01 -2.09 22.06
N LEU A 158 -1.64 -3.27 21.98
CA LEU A 158 -0.96 -4.52 21.59
C LEU A 158 -0.26 -4.38 20.23
N ARG A 159 -0.92 -3.74 19.24
CA ARG A 159 -0.32 -3.47 17.94
C ARG A 159 0.89 -2.56 18.07
N ILE A 160 0.73 -1.44 18.78
CA ILE A 160 1.80 -0.46 18.97
C ILE A 160 3.03 -1.08 19.65
N ALA A 161 2.78 -1.89 20.70
CA ALA A 161 3.83 -2.61 21.42
C ALA A 161 4.54 -3.63 20.50
N ALA A 162 3.77 -4.38 19.69
CA ALA A 162 4.33 -5.35 18.74
C ALA A 162 5.16 -4.67 17.63
N GLU A 163 4.69 -3.54 17.08
CA GLU A 163 5.45 -2.74 16.13
C GLU A 163 6.75 -2.22 16.75
N LYS A 164 6.71 -1.66 17.96
CA LYS A 164 7.91 -1.20 18.69
C LYS A 164 8.88 -2.34 18.98
N GLN A 165 8.39 -3.54 19.27
CA GLN A 165 9.26 -4.71 19.45
C GLN A 165 9.90 -5.16 18.13
N LEU A 166 9.12 -5.16 17.03
CA LEU A 166 9.58 -5.56 15.71
C LEU A 166 10.76 -4.66 15.25
N VAL A 167 10.59 -3.35 15.29
CA VAL A 167 11.62 -2.41 14.82
C VAL A 167 12.91 -2.45 15.65
N LYS A 168 12.85 -2.94 16.89
CA LYS A 168 14.04 -3.15 17.74
C LYS A 168 14.76 -4.45 17.47
N LYS A 169 14.05 -5.48 16.95
CA LYS A 169 14.58 -6.83 16.83
C LYS A 169 14.93 -7.21 15.39
N CYS A 170 14.21 -6.70 14.37
CA CYS A 170 14.55 -6.98 12.98
C CYS A 170 15.90 -6.34 12.61
N HIS A 171 16.58 -6.91 11.62
CA HIS A 171 17.87 -6.38 11.18
C HIS A 171 17.69 -5.07 10.38
N ARG A 172 16.58 -4.94 9.66
CA ARG A 172 16.30 -3.75 8.88
C ARG A 172 14.80 -3.52 8.76
N ILE A 173 14.37 -2.28 8.89
CA ILE A 173 12.99 -1.85 8.64
C ILE A 173 12.93 -1.11 7.31
N LEU A 174 11.89 -1.36 6.52
CA LEU A 174 11.67 -0.71 5.23
C LEU A 174 10.55 0.31 5.32
N ALA A 175 10.81 1.50 4.83
CA ALA A 175 9.85 2.59 4.71
C ALA A 175 9.58 2.88 3.22
N PRO A 176 8.33 3.13 2.81
CA PRO A 176 8.01 3.44 1.42
C PRO A 176 8.32 4.90 1.04
N THR A 177 8.56 5.78 2.01
CA THR A 177 8.84 7.20 1.81
C THR A 177 9.81 7.73 2.89
N GLU A 178 10.49 8.84 2.60
CA GLU A 178 11.27 9.56 3.62
C GLU A 178 10.39 10.02 4.79
N ARG A 179 9.15 10.47 4.52
CA ARG A 179 8.18 10.81 5.57
C ARG A 179 7.90 9.65 6.52
N GLU A 180 7.75 8.43 5.98
CA GLU A 180 7.51 7.24 6.82
C GLU A 180 8.78 6.82 7.58
N LYS A 181 9.97 7.06 7.00
CA LYS A 181 11.25 6.93 7.70
C LYS A 181 11.34 7.91 8.87
N ASP A 182 10.98 9.18 8.67
CA ASP A 182 10.93 10.18 9.74
C ASP A 182 9.95 9.79 10.85
N ASN A 183 8.79 9.23 10.49
CA ASN A 183 7.82 8.69 11.43
C ASN A 183 8.40 7.52 12.26
N LEU A 184 9.13 6.61 11.63
CA LEU A 184 9.81 5.50 12.32
C LEU A 184 10.88 6.00 13.29
N ILE A 185 11.68 6.98 12.89
CA ILE A 185 12.66 7.62 13.79
C ILE A 185 11.96 8.28 14.96
N ARG A 186 10.97 9.14 14.67
CA ARG A 186 10.33 10.00 15.66
C ARG A 186 9.46 9.25 16.66
N TYR A 187 8.69 8.27 16.21
CA TYR A 187 7.65 7.64 17.04
C TYR A 187 8.01 6.22 17.51
N TYR A 188 8.97 5.59 16.84
CA TYR A 188 9.39 4.23 17.17
C TYR A 188 10.85 4.16 17.64
N GLY A 189 11.61 5.25 17.53
CA GLY A 189 13.00 5.35 18.00
C GLY A 189 13.97 4.49 17.20
N VAL A 190 13.71 4.30 15.90
CA VAL A 190 14.60 3.53 15.02
C VAL A 190 15.78 4.40 14.60
N CYS A 191 17.00 3.86 14.65
CA CYS A 191 18.16 4.54 14.06
C CYS A 191 17.99 4.66 12.54
N GLY A 192 18.24 5.86 11.99
CA GLY A 192 18.03 6.13 10.56
C GLY A 192 18.84 5.22 9.63
N GLU A 193 20.01 4.74 10.06
CA GLU A 193 20.84 3.77 9.33
C GLU A 193 20.21 2.38 9.20
N ASN A 194 19.33 2.00 10.13
CA ASN A 194 18.60 0.73 10.11
C ASN A 194 17.32 0.79 9.28
N ILE A 195 17.05 1.93 8.62
CA ILE A 195 15.86 2.12 7.80
C ILE A 195 16.26 2.22 6.32
N GLY A 196 15.81 1.26 5.52
CA GLY A 196 15.85 1.35 4.05
C GLY A 196 14.63 2.09 3.51
N VAL A 197 14.84 2.95 2.51
CA VAL A 197 13.70 3.61 1.83
C VAL A 197 13.55 3.00 0.44
N VAL A 198 12.47 2.24 0.27
CA VAL A 198 12.11 1.59 -0.99
C VAL A 198 10.68 1.99 -1.35
N PRO A 199 10.45 2.78 -2.40
CA PRO A 199 9.12 3.25 -2.77
C PRO A 199 8.23 2.09 -3.22
N CYS A 200 6.93 2.33 -3.26
CA CYS A 200 6.02 1.46 -3.99
C CYS A 200 6.15 1.68 -5.50
N GLY A 201 5.79 0.65 -6.26
CA GLY A 201 5.78 0.68 -7.71
C GLY A 201 4.38 0.82 -8.31
N VAL A 202 4.35 0.99 -9.61
CA VAL A 202 3.14 0.93 -10.43
C VAL A 202 3.37 0.02 -11.63
N ASN A 203 2.34 -0.75 -11.99
CA ASN A 203 2.35 -1.55 -13.21
C ASN A 203 2.12 -0.61 -14.41
N LEU A 204 3.21 -0.23 -15.07
CA LEU A 204 3.19 0.73 -16.19
C LEU A 204 2.56 0.16 -17.46
N ASP A 205 2.46 -1.15 -17.61
CA ASP A 205 1.77 -1.78 -18.73
C ASP A 205 0.25 -1.73 -18.54
N LEU A 206 -0.21 -1.91 -17.32
CA LEU A 206 -1.61 -1.79 -16.96
C LEU A 206 -2.05 -0.32 -16.88
N PHE A 207 -1.36 0.49 -16.08
CA PHE A 207 -1.67 1.90 -15.90
C PHE A 207 -0.95 2.75 -16.92
N ASN A 208 -1.64 3.07 -18.01
CA ASN A 208 -1.14 3.90 -19.09
C ASN A 208 -2.23 4.85 -19.59
N PRO A 209 -1.85 5.99 -20.21
CA PRO A 209 -2.82 6.94 -20.73
C PRO A 209 -3.69 6.33 -21.83
N GLN A 210 -5.01 6.42 -21.66
CA GLN A 210 -6.00 6.04 -22.67
C GLN A 210 -6.70 7.29 -23.21
N ASN A 211 -7.39 7.14 -24.35
CA ASN A 211 -8.17 8.23 -24.91
C ASN A 211 -9.33 8.63 -24.00
N LYS A 212 -9.29 9.83 -23.46
CA LYS A 212 -10.26 10.36 -22.48
C LYS A 212 -11.70 10.32 -22.97
N GLN A 213 -11.95 10.65 -24.22
CA GLN A 213 -13.31 10.65 -24.75
C GLN A 213 -13.83 9.24 -24.97
N ALA A 214 -12.98 8.31 -25.39
CA ALA A 214 -13.34 6.91 -25.54
C ALA A 214 -13.68 6.27 -24.20
N THR A 215 -12.86 6.52 -23.16
CA THR A 215 -13.10 5.99 -21.80
C THR A 215 -14.33 6.62 -21.16
N ARG A 216 -14.61 7.90 -21.37
CA ARG A 216 -15.87 8.53 -20.93
C ARG A 216 -17.09 7.88 -21.57
N LYS A 217 -17.05 7.65 -22.87
CA LYS A 217 -18.11 6.95 -23.58
C LYS A 217 -18.31 5.52 -23.04
N GLN A 218 -17.21 4.80 -22.81
CA GLN A 218 -17.24 3.43 -22.25
C GLN A 218 -17.91 3.39 -20.88
N LEU A 219 -17.63 4.39 -20.02
CA LEU A 219 -18.15 4.47 -18.65
C LEU A 219 -19.49 5.21 -18.54
N GLY A 220 -20.06 5.68 -19.65
CA GLY A 220 -21.34 6.41 -19.68
C GLY A 220 -21.25 7.84 -19.14
N PHE A 221 -20.08 8.47 -19.11
CA PHE A 221 -19.88 9.85 -18.67
C PHE A 221 -20.11 10.85 -19.80
N ASP A 222 -20.70 12.01 -19.47
CA ASP A 222 -20.86 13.09 -20.44
C ASP A 222 -19.47 13.64 -20.87
N PRO A 223 -19.21 13.82 -22.17
CA PRO A 223 -17.93 14.35 -22.66
C PRO A 223 -17.52 15.71 -22.08
N GLY A 224 -18.47 16.52 -21.70
CA GLY A 224 -18.22 17.86 -21.17
C GLY A 224 -18.22 17.95 -19.65
N ASP A 225 -18.42 16.85 -18.91
CA ASP A 225 -18.32 16.87 -17.46
C ASP A 225 -16.89 17.12 -16.98
N ILE A 226 -16.78 17.73 -15.82
CA ILE A 226 -15.52 17.85 -15.07
C ILE A 226 -15.50 16.75 -14.02
N ILE A 227 -14.67 15.72 -14.23
CA ILE A 227 -14.68 14.52 -13.40
C ILE A 227 -13.54 14.54 -12.41
N MET A 228 -13.88 14.66 -11.12
CA MET A 228 -12.98 14.36 -10.01
C MET A 228 -13.17 12.90 -9.61
N LEU A 229 -12.08 12.13 -9.59
CA LEU A 229 -12.09 10.71 -9.27
C LEU A 229 -11.58 10.50 -7.85
N TYR A 230 -12.25 9.66 -7.09
CA TYR A 230 -11.74 9.06 -5.86
C TYR A 230 -11.64 7.54 -6.06
N VAL A 231 -10.53 6.94 -5.63
CA VAL A 231 -10.32 5.49 -5.65
C VAL A 231 -9.83 5.05 -4.27
N GLY A 232 -10.58 4.15 -3.62
CA GLY A 232 -10.17 3.62 -2.32
C GLY A 232 -11.32 3.04 -1.50
N ARG A 233 -10.94 2.42 -0.36
CA ARG A 233 -11.93 1.89 0.59
C ARG A 233 -12.68 3.03 1.26
N PHE A 234 -13.94 2.79 1.60
CA PHE A 234 -14.74 3.78 2.35
C PHE A 234 -14.44 3.63 3.84
N GLU A 235 -13.35 4.27 4.28
CA GLU A 235 -12.88 4.27 5.67
C GLU A 235 -12.66 5.71 6.15
N PRO A 236 -12.87 6.00 7.44
CA PRO A 236 -12.72 7.36 7.98
C PRO A 236 -11.36 8.00 7.66
N LEU A 237 -10.27 7.23 7.74
CA LEU A 237 -8.91 7.71 7.41
C LEU A 237 -8.74 8.17 5.96
N LYS A 238 -9.63 7.76 5.05
CA LYS A 238 -9.61 8.19 3.65
C LYS A 238 -10.27 9.54 3.41
N GLY A 239 -10.93 10.11 4.43
CA GLY A 239 -11.41 11.49 4.42
C GLY A 239 -12.55 11.78 3.44
N ILE A 240 -13.35 10.76 3.05
CA ILE A 240 -14.44 10.92 2.07
C ILE A 240 -15.47 11.93 2.58
N ASP A 241 -15.73 11.96 3.89
CA ASP A 241 -16.65 12.92 4.50
C ASP A 241 -16.25 14.36 4.19
N GLY A 242 -14.96 14.69 4.34
CA GLY A 242 -14.42 16.00 4.00
C GLY A 242 -14.46 16.28 2.49
N LEU A 243 -14.28 15.24 1.67
CA LEU A 243 -14.38 15.37 0.20
C LEU A 243 -15.82 15.69 -0.23
N LEU A 244 -16.82 15.03 0.33
CA LEU A 244 -18.23 15.34 0.03
C LEU A 244 -18.58 16.77 0.45
N GLU A 245 -18.12 17.21 1.61
CA GLU A 245 -18.29 18.61 2.05
C GLU A 245 -17.55 19.59 1.11
N ALA A 246 -16.36 19.24 0.63
CA ALA A 246 -15.63 20.05 -0.35
C ALA A 246 -16.42 20.21 -1.66
N ILE A 247 -17.06 19.15 -2.16
CA ILE A 247 -17.92 19.21 -3.34
C ILE A 247 -19.13 20.12 -3.11
N SER A 248 -19.70 20.14 -1.89
CA SER A 248 -20.85 21.01 -1.58
C SER A 248 -20.50 22.51 -1.66
N TYR A 249 -19.23 22.89 -1.47
CA TYR A 249 -18.77 24.27 -1.69
C TYR A 249 -18.56 24.64 -3.17
N LEU A 250 -18.67 23.67 -4.08
CA LEU A 250 -18.44 23.83 -5.52
C LEU A 250 -19.71 23.67 -6.36
N LYS A 251 -20.91 23.89 -5.76
CA LYS A 251 -22.20 23.74 -6.44
C LYS A 251 -22.36 24.63 -7.68
N GLN A 252 -21.66 25.77 -7.74
CA GLN A 252 -21.65 26.67 -8.90
C GLN A 252 -21.08 26.02 -10.17
N TYR A 253 -20.25 24.96 -10.05
CA TYR A 253 -19.77 24.20 -11.20
C TYR A 253 -20.79 23.12 -11.58
N GLN A 254 -21.74 23.48 -12.45
CA GLN A 254 -22.88 22.63 -12.81
C GLN A 254 -22.46 21.28 -13.42
N ARG A 255 -21.31 21.24 -14.11
CA ARG A 255 -20.78 20.06 -14.80
C ARG A 255 -19.75 19.29 -13.94
N LEU A 256 -19.52 19.70 -12.69
CA LEU A 256 -18.63 18.97 -11.78
C LEU A 256 -19.30 17.65 -11.34
N ARG A 257 -18.55 16.56 -11.48
CA ARG A 257 -18.92 15.22 -11.00
C ARG A 257 -17.80 14.65 -10.14
N LEU A 258 -18.16 14.10 -9.00
CA LEU A 258 -17.30 13.28 -8.16
C LEU A 258 -17.66 11.81 -8.41
N VAL A 259 -16.71 11.02 -8.90
CA VAL A 259 -16.87 9.58 -9.08
C VAL A 259 -16.13 8.86 -7.95
N LEU A 260 -16.87 8.12 -7.13
CA LEU A 260 -16.34 7.35 -6.00
C LEU A 260 -16.21 5.89 -6.41
N VAL A 261 -14.98 5.41 -6.59
CA VAL A 261 -14.67 4.01 -6.88
C VAL A 261 -14.20 3.34 -5.60
N GLY A 262 -14.92 2.29 -5.16
CA GLY A 262 -14.60 1.53 -3.95
C GLY A 262 -15.84 1.21 -3.12
N GLY A 263 -15.61 0.90 -1.85
CA GLY A 263 -16.66 0.46 -0.93
C GLY A 263 -16.95 -1.04 -1.01
N ASP A 264 -17.73 -1.54 -0.02
CA ASP A 264 -18.06 -2.97 0.13
C ASP A 264 -19.43 -3.33 -0.47
N GLY A 265 -19.89 -2.54 -1.45
CA GLY A 265 -21.19 -2.69 -2.11
C GLY A 265 -22.23 -1.68 -1.61
N ASP A 266 -23.33 -1.58 -2.34
CA ASP A 266 -24.36 -0.57 -2.12
C ASP A 266 -25.07 -0.71 -0.78
N GLU A 267 -25.26 -1.95 -0.31
CA GLU A 267 -25.93 -2.26 0.95
C GLU A 267 -25.00 -2.18 2.17
N ALA A 268 -23.70 -1.97 1.97
CA ALA A 268 -22.76 -1.84 3.08
C ALA A 268 -23.09 -0.61 3.94
N PRO A 269 -23.02 -0.73 5.29
CA PRO A 269 -23.41 0.37 6.19
C PRO A 269 -22.70 1.69 5.89
N GLU A 270 -21.43 1.64 5.53
CA GLU A 270 -20.64 2.83 5.21
C GLU A 270 -21.08 3.46 3.88
N SER A 271 -21.40 2.65 2.86
CA SER A 271 -21.95 3.15 1.60
C SER A 271 -23.29 3.85 1.81
N GLN A 272 -24.19 3.26 2.61
CA GLN A 272 -25.48 3.86 2.97
C GLN A 272 -25.30 5.18 3.74
N ARG A 273 -24.37 5.21 4.69
CA ARG A 273 -24.06 6.42 5.47
C ARG A 273 -23.57 7.56 4.56
N LEU A 274 -22.66 7.26 3.61
CA LEU A 274 -22.16 8.26 2.66
C LEU A 274 -23.24 8.73 1.68
N LYS A 275 -24.12 7.85 1.20
CA LYS A 275 -25.27 8.22 0.37
C LYS A 275 -26.21 9.17 1.12
N GLN A 276 -26.49 8.90 2.41
CA GLN A 276 -27.28 9.81 3.25
C GLN A 276 -26.59 11.17 3.44
N LYS A 277 -25.26 11.18 3.59
CA LYS A 277 -24.49 12.43 3.67
C LYS A 277 -24.57 13.23 2.37
N VAL A 278 -24.50 12.58 1.21
CA VAL A 278 -24.69 13.21 -0.12
C VAL A 278 -26.06 13.89 -0.21
N ALA A 279 -27.12 13.21 0.21
CA ALA A 279 -28.49 13.78 0.26
C ALA A 279 -28.57 14.97 1.22
N ASN A 280 -28.00 14.86 2.43
CA ASN A 280 -28.01 15.95 3.43
C ASN A 280 -27.24 17.20 2.97
N LEU A 281 -26.25 17.03 2.07
CA LEU A 281 -25.47 18.12 1.47
C LEU A 281 -26.11 18.68 0.19
N ASP A 282 -27.19 18.07 -0.31
CA ASP A 282 -27.87 18.45 -1.55
C ASP A 282 -26.89 18.49 -2.75
N ILE A 283 -26.21 17.35 -2.98
CA ILE A 283 -25.20 17.15 -4.05
C ILE A 283 -25.39 15.80 -4.77
N GLU A 284 -26.59 15.22 -4.77
CA GLU A 284 -26.88 13.92 -5.41
C GLU A 284 -26.61 13.96 -6.91
N ASP A 285 -26.87 15.09 -7.54
CA ASP A 285 -26.60 15.32 -8.96
C ASP A 285 -25.10 15.33 -9.30
N LYS A 286 -24.22 15.50 -8.31
CA LYS A 286 -22.79 15.63 -8.48
C LYS A 286 -21.98 14.39 -8.10
N VAL A 287 -22.57 13.43 -7.36
CA VAL A 287 -21.82 12.30 -6.81
C VAL A 287 -22.29 10.98 -7.41
N LEU A 288 -21.38 10.26 -8.03
CA LEU A 288 -21.61 8.91 -8.57
C LEU A 288 -20.84 7.88 -7.73
N PHE A 289 -21.55 6.91 -7.19
CA PHE A 289 -20.97 5.73 -6.55
C PHE A 289 -20.79 4.65 -7.63
N ALA A 290 -19.55 4.41 -8.07
CA ALA A 290 -19.24 3.41 -9.08
C ALA A 290 -19.10 1.99 -8.52
N GLY A 291 -19.09 1.87 -7.17
CA GLY A 291 -18.86 0.59 -6.52
C GLY A 291 -17.41 0.14 -6.59
N ARG A 292 -17.16 -1.11 -6.20
CA ARG A 292 -15.83 -1.72 -6.26
C ARG A 292 -15.51 -2.10 -7.70
N VAL A 293 -14.28 -1.78 -8.13
CA VAL A 293 -13.75 -2.06 -9.46
C VAL A 293 -12.45 -2.83 -9.30
N ASP A 294 -12.26 -3.88 -10.09
CA ASP A 294 -11.01 -4.64 -10.09
C ASP A 294 -9.85 -3.81 -10.62
N GLN A 295 -8.64 -4.08 -10.13
CA GLN A 295 -7.46 -3.31 -10.50
C GLN A 295 -7.22 -3.26 -12.01
N ALA A 296 -7.54 -4.35 -12.71
CA ALA A 296 -7.43 -4.44 -14.18
C ALA A 296 -8.37 -3.47 -14.91
N ASP A 297 -9.49 -3.11 -14.30
CA ASP A 297 -10.54 -2.25 -14.87
C ASP A 297 -10.45 -0.78 -14.38
N LEU A 298 -9.47 -0.43 -13.53
CA LEU A 298 -9.26 0.94 -13.06
C LEU A 298 -8.71 1.92 -14.12
N PRO A 299 -7.85 1.51 -15.08
CA PRO A 299 -7.25 2.46 -16.03
C PRO A 299 -8.25 3.31 -16.83
N PRO A 300 -9.41 2.82 -17.29
CA PRO A 300 -10.45 3.67 -17.89
C PRO A 300 -10.98 4.75 -16.94
N TYR A 301 -11.17 4.45 -15.64
CA TYR A 301 -11.61 5.45 -14.66
C TYR A 301 -10.59 6.56 -14.49
N TYR A 302 -9.31 6.21 -14.28
CA TYR A 302 -8.25 7.21 -14.23
C TYR A 302 -8.23 8.03 -15.53
N SER A 303 -8.21 7.38 -16.70
CA SER A 303 -8.09 8.05 -17.99
C SER A 303 -9.28 8.94 -18.33
N SER A 304 -10.47 8.66 -17.83
CA SER A 304 -11.69 9.47 -18.01
C SER A 304 -11.72 10.73 -17.15
N ALA A 305 -10.99 10.72 -16.01
CA ALA A 305 -11.01 11.81 -15.05
C ALA A 305 -10.25 13.06 -15.52
N ASP A 306 -10.58 14.21 -14.94
CA ASP A 306 -9.78 15.44 -15.02
C ASP A 306 -8.67 15.43 -13.97
N ALA A 307 -8.97 14.92 -12.78
CA ALA A 307 -7.98 14.70 -11.72
C ALA A 307 -8.44 13.60 -10.75
N LEU A 308 -7.46 12.96 -10.11
CA LEU A 308 -7.69 12.17 -8.90
C LEU A 308 -7.70 13.09 -7.68
N VAL A 309 -8.56 12.81 -6.71
CA VAL A 309 -8.57 13.49 -5.40
C VAL A 309 -8.23 12.50 -4.29
N ILE A 310 -7.20 12.82 -3.52
CA ILE A 310 -6.80 12.08 -2.31
C ILE A 310 -7.08 12.98 -1.10
N SER A 311 -8.13 12.66 -0.37
CA SER A 311 -8.60 13.38 0.81
C SER A 311 -8.14 12.75 2.13
N SER A 312 -7.25 11.77 2.07
CA SER A 312 -6.84 10.93 3.20
C SER A 312 -6.19 11.74 4.33
N HIS A 313 -6.45 11.33 5.57
CA HIS A 313 -5.75 11.83 6.75
C HIS A 313 -4.39 11.15 6.95
N TYR A 314 -4.22 9.96 6.41
CA TYR A 314 -2.97 9.21 6.43
C TYR A 314 -2.89 8.24 5.26
N GLU A 315 -1.74 8.22 4.61
CA GLU A 315 -1.27 7.22 3.66
C GLU A 315 0.19 6.90 3.96
N SER A 316 0.57 5.65 3.85
CA SER A 316 1.97 5.26 3.91
C SER A 316 2.71 5.62 2.62
N PHE A 317 2.06 5.42 1.45
CA PHE A 317 2.58 5.79 0.14
C PHE A 317 1.54 6.53 -0.72
N GLY A 318 0.37 5.92 -0.97
CA GLY A 318 -0.67 6.46 -1.84
C GLY A 318 -0.58 5.93 -3.28
N LEU A 319 -0.69 4.60 -3.45
CA LEU A 319 -0.61 3.93 -4.76
C LEU A 319 -1.54 4.53 -5.81
N VAL A 320 -2.77 4.89 -5.42
CA VAL A 320 -3.77 5.47 -6.33
C VAL A 320 -3.30 6.78 -6.98
N GLY A 321 -2.49 7.58 -6.24
CA GLY A 321 -1.86 8.78 -6.80
C GLY A 321 -0.83 8.45 -7.86
N LEU A 322 0.00 7.43 -7.62
CA LEU A 322 0.99 6.95 -8.57
C LEU A 322 0.31 6.34 -9.81
N GLU A 323 -0.78 5.58 -9.65
CA GLU A 323 -1.59 5.01 -10.72
C GLU A 323 -2.23 6.12 -11.59
N SER A 324 -2.76 7.17 -10.96
CA SER A 324 -3.32 8.34 -11.66
C SER A 324 -2.27 9.03 -12.52
N LEU A 325 -1.09 9.32 -11.96
CA LEU A 325 0.01 9.93 -12.68
C LEU A 325 0.53 9.03 -13.81
N ALA A 326 0.56 7.70 -13.61
CA ALA A 326 0.92 6.74 -14.65
C ALA A 326 -0.09 6.74 -15.82
N CYS A 327 -1.37 6.96 -15.53
CA CYS A 327 -2.43 7.20 -16.54
C CYS A 327 -2.41 8.62 -17.11
N GLY A 328 -1.41 9.44 -16.78
CA GLY A 328 -1.25 10.81 -17.26
C GLY A 328 -2.30 11.78 -16.71
N ARG A 329 -2.81 11.54 -15.48
CA ARG A 329 -3.82 12.39 -14.84
C ARG A 329 -3.26 13.06 -13.59
N PRO A 330 -3.56 14.36 -13.42
CA PRO A 330 -3.10 15.12 -12.27
C PRO A 330 -3.79 14.68 -10.96
N VAL A 331 -3.23 15.10 -9.84
CA VAL A 331 -3.70 14.73 -8.49
C VAL A 331 -3.90 15.97 -7.63
N VAL A 332 -5.04 16.06 -6.94
CA VAL A 332 -5.26 16.97 -5.81
C VAL A 332 -5.17 16.15 -4.53
N SER A 333 -4.25 16.47 -3.63
CA SER A 333 -3.99 15.62 -2.47
C SER A 333 -3.78 16.41 -1.18
N THR A 334 -4.26 15.88 -0.08
CA THR A 334 -3.75 16.18 1.26
C THR A 334 -2.26 15.82 1.33
N PRO A 335 -1.48 16.38 2.29
CA PRO A 335 -0.04 16.16 2.39
C PRO A 335 0.26 14.77 3.01
N VAL A 336 -0.03 13.68 2.29
CA VAL A 336 0.10 12.29 2.76
C VAL A 336 1.01 11.44 1.87
N GLY A 337 1.64 10.45 2.47
CA GLY A 337 2.47 9.46 1.77
C GLY A 337 3.54 10.10 0.89
N ALA A 338 3.61 9.67 -0.36
CA ALA A 338 4.54 10.18 -1.38
C ALA A 338 4.00 11.38 -2.16
N MET A 339 2.79 11.87 -1.89
CA MET A 339 2.09 12.81 -2.75
C MET A 339 2.83 14.13 -2.96
N GLU A 340 3.43 14.70 -1.91
CA GLU A 340 4.22 15.93 -2.05
C GLU A 340 5.38 15.74 -3.02
N THR A 341 6.11 14.63 -2.88
CA THR A 341 7.23 14.32 -3.77
C THR A 341 6.76 14.08 -5.21
N LEU A 342 5.73 13.28 -5.41
CA LEU A 342 5.22 12.91 -6.73
C LEU A 342 4.64 14.12 -7.47
N ILE A 343 3.83 14.95 -6.80
CA ILE A 343 3.20 16.12 -7.40
C ILE A 343 4.24 17.21 -7.71
N ASN A 344 5.19 17.47 -6.80
CA ASN A 344 6.26 18.44 -7.04
C ASN A 344 7.17 18.03 -8.21
N GLN A 345 7.44 16.75 -8.38
CA GLN A 345 8.25 16.24 -9.49
C GLN A 345 7.51 16.25 -10.83
N SER A 346 6.23 15.93 -10.82
CA SER A 346 5.40 15.89 -12.03
C SER A 346 4.85 17.26 -12.44
N GLN A 347 4.82 18.23 -11.52
CA GLN A 347 4.10 19.51 -11.66
C GLN A 347 2.62 19.30 -12.03
N ALA A 348 2.09 18.11 -11.74
CA ALA A 348 0.76 17.67 -12.16
C ALA A 348 -0.19 17.59 -10.98
N GLY A 349 -0.54 18.73 -10.41
CA GLY A 349 -1.53 18.74 -9.34
C GLY A 349 -1.31 19.77 -8.25
N TYR A 350 -2.03 19.57 -7.16
CA TYR A 350 -2.00 20.46 -6.00
C TYR A 350 -1.90 19.66 -4.70
N ILE A 351 -0.97 20.06 -3.85
CA ILE A 351 -0.94 19.66 -2.44
C ILE A 351 -1.69 20.73 -1.65
N ILE A 352 -2.70 20.30 -0.89
CA ILE A 352 -3.41 21.16 0.06
C ILE A 352 -2.71 21.10 1.42
N ASN A 353 -2.70 22.23 2.15
CA ASN A 353 -1.87 22.35 3.36
C ASN A 353 -2.47 21.65 4.60
N ASP A 354 -3.74 21.28 4.55
CA ASP A 354 -4.48 20.66 5.64
C ASP A 354 -5.52 19.65 5.12
N THR A 355 -6.36 19.12 6.01
CA THR A 355 -7.43 18.18 5.67
C THR A 355 -8.82 18.80 5.73
N LEU A 356 -8.91 20.16 5.75
CA LEU A 356 -10.19 20.84 5.85
C LEU A 356 -10.95 20.80 4.52
N PRO A 357 -12.28 20.63 4.55
CA PRO A 357 -13.11 20.57 3.33
C PRO A 357 -12.99 21.83 2.45
N ARG A 358 -12.83 23.01 3.04
CA ARG A 358 -12.65 24.29 2.31
C ARG A 358 -11.32 24.33 1.56
N SER A 359 -10.24 23.84 2.18
CA SER A 359 -8.92 23.78 1.54
C SER A 359 -8.94 22.78 0.38
N LEU A 360 -9.61 21.63 0.57
CA LEU A 360 -9.79 20.64 -0.49
C LEU A 360 -10.62 21.21 -1.67
N ALA A 361 -11.71 21.94 -1.36
CA ALA A 361 -12.50 22.65 -2.38
C ALA A 361 -11.67 23.67 -3.16
N ALA A 362 -10.83 24.44 -2.49
CA ALA A 362 -9.93 25.40 -3.13
C ALA A 362 -8.90 24.69 -4.05
N GLY A 363 -8.34 23.56 -3.62
CA GLY A 363 -7.45 22.75 -4.45
C GLY A 363 -8.15 22.19 -5.71
N ILE A 364 -9.38 21.68 -5.56
CA ILE A 364 -10.21 21.21 -6.68
C ILE A 364 -10.54 22.38 -7.61
N GLN A 365 -10.91 23.54 -7.07
CA GLN A 365 -11.18 24.74 -7.87
C GLN A 365 -9.95 25.18 -8.65
N SER A 366 -8.79 25.20 -8.03
CA SER A 366 -7.52 25.52 -8.71
C SER A 366 -7.23 24.54 -9.83
N MET A 367 -7.53 23.25 -9.64
CA MET A 367 -7.40 22.22 -10.68
C MET A 367 -8.34 22.49 -11.86
N ILE A 368 -9.60 22.84 -11.60
CA ILE A 368 -10.61 23.13 -12.65
C ILE A 368 -10.22 24.35 -13.49
N THR A 369 -9.63 25.37 -12.85
CA THR A 369 -9.33 26.66 -13.50
C THR A 369 -7.93 26.74 -14.11
N ASN A 370 -7.05 25.76 -13.84
CA ASN A 370 -5.69 25.78 -14.33
C ASN A 370 -5.60 25.32 -15.80
N ALA A 371 -5.28 26.26 -16.70
CA ALA A 371 -5.04 25.97 -18.10
C ALA A 371 -3.61 25.46 -18.42
N ASN A 372 -2.69 25.49 -17.45
CA ASN A 372 -1.26 25.23 -17.65
C ASN A 372 -0.79 23.89 -17.06
N LEU A 373 -1.67 22.92 -16.97
CA LEU A 373 -1.27 21.58 -16.53
C LEU A 373 -0.35 20.92 -17.57
N PRO A 374 0.64 20.12 -17.14
CA PRO A 374 1.46 19.36 -18.05
C PRO A 374 0.60 18.39 -18.88
N ARG A 375 1.11 18.05 -20.06
CA ARG A 375 0.43 17.09 -20.93
C ARG A 375 0.49 15.69 -20.31
N SER A 376 -0.47 14.85 -20.67
CA SER A 376 -0.61 13.48 -20.15
C SER A 376 0.67 12.63 -20.28
N ASP A 377 1.40 12.78 -21.39
CA ASP A 377 2.67 12.08 -21.62
C ASP A 377 3.81 12.62 -20.74
N GLU A 378 3.82 13.90 -20.42
CA GLU A 378 4.79 14.54 -19.51
C GLU A 378 4.54 14.10 -18.06
N ILE A 379 3.27 14.07 -17.64
CA ILE A 379 2.86 13.56 -16.32
C ILE A 379 3.34 12.11 -16.16
N ARG A 380 3.05 11.25 -17.13
CA ARG A 380 3.48 9.84 -17.10
C ARG A 380 5.01 9.70 -17.02
N LYS A 381 5.76 10.47 -17.79
CA LYS A 381 7.24 10.41 -17.78
C LYS A 381 7.82 10.62 -16.39
N SER A 382 7.19 11.45 -15.56
CA SER A 382 7.67 11.74 -14.20
C SER A 382 7.68 10.54 -13.26
N VAL A 383 6.86 9.51 -13.57
CA VAL A 383 6.67 8.33 -12.71
C VAL A 383 7.25 7.03 -13.28
N LEU A 384 7.89 7.05 -14.46
CA LEU A 384 8.46 5.84 -15.08
C LEU A 384 9.47 5.13 -14.19
N ARG A 385 10.22 5.85 -13.36
CA ARG A 385 11.18 5.32 -12.39
C ARG A 385 10.55 4.57 -11.20
N TYR A 386 9.23 4.59 -11.10
CA TYR A 386 8.48 3.82 -10.11
C TYR A 386 7.93 2.52 -10.70
N SER A 387 8.58 1.96 -11.74
CA SER A 387 8.27 0.62 -12.23
C SER A 387 8.53 -0.42 -11.14
N TRP A 388 7.78 -1.50 -11.14
CA TRP A 388 8.05 -2.60 -10.19
C TRP A 388 9.43 -3.21 -10.40
N SER A 389 9.97 -3.16 -11.62
CA SER A 389 11.34 -3.57 -11.91
C SER A 389 12.38 -2.72 -11.18
N ASP A 390 12.21 -1.38 -11.14
CA ASP A 390 13.09 -0.49 -10.38
C ASP A 390 12.95 -0.70 -8.88
N VAL A 391 11.72 -0.91 -8.39
CA VAL A 391 11.44 -1.23 -6.99
C VAL A 391 12.09 -2.54 -6.57
N ALA A 392 11.98 -3.60 -7.38
CA ALA A 392 12.66 -4.88 -7.12
C ALA A 392 14.18 -4.72 -7.09
N THR A 393 14.73 -3.88 -7.97
CA THR A 393 16.18 -3.56 -7.96
C THR A 393 16.59 -2.85 -6.66
N ALA A 394 15.80 -1.90 -6.19
CA ALA A 394 16.04 -1.23 -4.91
C ALA A 394 15.91 -2.19 -3.72
N MET A 395 14.90 -3.08 -3.77
CA MET A 395 14.69 -4.10 -2.73
C MET A 395 15.85 -5.10 -2.64
N LEU A 396 16.38 -5.54 -3.78
CA LEU A 396 17.54 -6.44 -3.81
C LEU A 396 18.78 -5.81 -3.16
N LYS A 397 18.99 -4.50 -3.29
CA LYS A 397 20.06 -3.79 -2.58
C LYS A 397 19.87 -3.82 -1.05
N GLU A 398 18.64 -3.68 -0.58
CA GLU A 398 18.34 -3.80 0.84
C GLU A 398 18.57 -5.23 1.35
N TYR A 399 18.26 -6.26 0.55
CA TYR A 399 18.56 -7.65 0.88
C TYR A 399 20.08 -7.91 0.93
N GLU A 400 20.82 -7.40 -0.06
CA GLU A 400 22.29 -7.48 -0.12
C GLU A 400 22.92 -6.85 1.14
N THR A 401 22.52 -5.63 1.48
CA THR A 401 22.99 -4.92 2.66
C THR A 401 22.85 -5.75 3.93
N VAL A 402 21.68 -6.33 4.17
CA VAL A 402 21.41 -7.09 5.41
C VAL A 402 22.17 -8.41 5.45
N ILE A 403 22.36 -9.07 4.31
CA ILE A 403 23.12 -10.33 4.23
C ILE A 403 24.61 -10.07 4.43
N GLU A 404 25.18 -8.99 3.85
CA GLU A 404 26.57 -8.62 3.99
C GLU A 404 26.91 -8.14 5.41
N ASP A 405 26.09 -7.25 5.99
CA ASP A 405 26.30 -6.75 7.37
C ASP A 405 26.39 -7.89 8.37
N ARG A 406 25.66 -8.97 8.14
CA ARG A 406 25.69 -10.15 8.99
C ARG A 406 26.96 -10.99 8.79
N SER A 407 27.41 -11.17 7.57
CA SER A 407 28.65 -11.90 7.29
C SER A 407 29.86 -11.23 7.97
N PHE A 408 29.88 -9.89 8.04
CA PHE A 408 30.89 -9.13 8.76
C PHE A 408 30.73 -9.15 10.30
N ALA A 409 29.48 -9.34 10.81
CA ALA A 409 29.23 -9.45 12.25
C ALA A 409 29.67 -10.79 12.83
N ASP A 410 29.60 -11.86 12.04
CA ASP A 410 30.12 -13.19 12.41
C ASP A 410 31.66 -13.24 12.44
N GLU A 411 32.32 -12.29 11.75
CA GLU A 411 33.78 -12.15 11.76
C GLU A 411 34.32 -11.18 12.84
N ARG A 412 33.47 -10.44 13.57
CA ARG A 412 33.88 -9.48 14.62
C ARG A 412 33.49 -9.97 16.02
N PRO A 413 34.39 -9.86 17.02
CA PRO A 413 34.05 -10.16 18.41
C PRO A 413 33.05 -9.14 18.98
N LEU A 414 32.18 -9.60 19.88
CA LEU A 414 30.99 -9.05 20.53
C LEU A 414 31.05 -7.60 21.14
N LEU A 415 31.93 -6.71 20.74
CA LEU A 415 32.18 -5.43 21.42
C LEU A 415 31.62 -4.16 20.73
N ALA A 416 30.86 -4.27 19.60
CA ALA A 416 30.45 -3.08 18.83
C ALA A 416 28.93 -2.90 18.66
N ARG A 417 28.11 -3.26 19.66
CA ARG A 417 26.64 -3.01 19.62
C ARG A 417 26.17 -1.94 20.62
N ALA A 418 26.93 -0.90 20.81
CA ALA A 418 26.54 0.19 21.68
C ALA A 418 26.98 1.52 21.08
N SER A 419 26.11 2.16 20.30
CA SER A 419 26.05 3.63 20.17
C SER A 419 24.89 4.10 19.28
N CYS A 420 23.68 4.11 19.78
CA CYS A 420 22.68 5.14 19.56
C CYS A 420 22.05 5.37 20.93
N GLY A 421 22.69 6.24 21.74
CA GLY A 421 22.17 6.75 23.00
C GLY A 421 21.37 8.00 22.78
#